data_a8e426b641e38c2869fd6e9b5f60fbe9
#
_entry.id   a8e426b641e38c2869fd6e9b5f60fbe9
#
_cell.length_a   1.000
_cell.length_b   1.000
_cell.length_c   1.000
_cell.angle_alpha   90.00
_cell.angle_beta   90.00
_cell.angle_gamma   90.00
#
_symmetry.space_group_name_H-M   'P 1'
#
loop_
_entity.id
_entity.type
_entity.pdbx_description
1 polymer ?
#
loop_
_entity_poly.entity_id
_entity_poly.type
_entity_poly.pdbx_seq_one_letter_code
_entity_poly.pdbx_strand_id
1 'polypeptide(L)'
;MAGIEYEAKALDIDLADTARRILEAGGTRTTAPRLMRRYVYDTVPPVPGRWVRLRDTGAGITLCVKQISTDDVDGTHETEVTVDSFEETAELLRLTGLSPRGYQENRRTSYALGAVRLEVDEWPRIPPYLEIEADDAAQVWEAAEALGIEPGRLTSINTTKVYGLYGIDLDSIADLRFE
;
A
#
# COMPACT_ATOMS: atom_id res chain seq x y z
N MET A 1 -17.51 5.65 -7.11
CA MET A 1 -17.92 4.22 -6.97
C MET A 1 -16.73 3.51 -6.36
N ALA A 2 -16.96 2.56 -5.43
CA ALA A 2 -15.87 1.75 -4.90
C ALA A 2 -15.27 0.92 -6.05
N GLY A 3 -13.96 1.02 -6.24
CA GLY A 3 -13.21 0.20 -7.18
C GLY A 3 -12.69 -1.07 -6.51
N ILE A 4 -12.54 -2.15 -7.27
CA ILE A 4 -11.80 -3.33 -6.85
C ILE A 4 -10.32 -3.05 -7.17
N GLU A 5 -9.44 -3.26 -6.20
CA GLU A 5 -7.99 -3.26 -6.41
C GLU A 5 -7.52 -4.69 -6.63
N TYR A 6 -6.83 -4.92 -7.74
CA TYR A 6 -6.14 -6.19 -8.01
C TYR A 6 -4.68 -6.02 -7.66
N GLU A 7 -4.27 -6.58 -6.52
CA GLU A 7 -2.91 -6.40 -6.02
C GLU A 7 -2.28 -7.69 -5.49
N ALA A 8 -0.98 -7.84 -5.73
CA ALA A 8 -0.16 -8.87 -5.10
C ALA A 8 1.21 -8.31 -4.71
N LYS A 9 1.82 -8.89 -3.70
CA LYS A 9 3.10 -8.46 -3.11
C LYS A 9 4.13 -9.56 -3.20
N ALA A 10 5.34 -9.21 -3.66
CA ALA A 10 6.54 -10.02 -3.50
C ALA A 10 7.33 -9.45 -2.32
N LEU A 11 7.48 -10.25 -1.26
CA LEU A 11 8.15 -9.85 -0.03
C LEU A 11 9.67 -10.11 -0.10
N ASP A 12 10.42 -9.47 0.81
CA ASP A 12 11.87 -9.68 0.98
C ASP A 12 12.66 -9.45 -0.32
N ILE A 13 12.35 -8.36 -1.03
CA ILE A 13 13.03 -8.02 -2.28
C ILE A 13 14.36 -7.31 -2.02
N ASP A 14 15.31 -7.48 -2.96
CA ASP A 14 16.45 -6.56 -3.10
C ASP A 14 16.04 -5.36 -3.96
N LEU A 15 16.23 -4.14 -3.45
CA LEU A 15 15.81 -2.91 -4.12
C LEU A 15 16.50 -2.71 -5.48
N ALA A 16 17.82 -2.98 -5.55
CA ALA A 16 18.60 -2.76 -6.76
C ALA A 16 18.27 -3.81 -7.83
N ASP A 17 18.16 -5.08 -7.43
CA ASP A 17 17.80 -6.19 -8.32
C ASP A 17 16.37 -6.01 -8.85
N THR A 18 15.43 -5.64 -8.00
CA THR A 18 14.03 -5.40 -8.41
C THR A 18 13.94 -4.24 -9.39
N ALA A 19 14.60 -3.10 -9.11
CA ALA A 19 14.63 -1.97 -10.05
C ALA A 19 15.24 -2.37 -11.40
N ARG A 20 16.33 -3.15 -11.39
CA ARG A 20 16.96 -3.66 -12.61
C ARG A 20 16.00 -4.54 -13.41
N ARG A 21 15.34 -5.53 -12.77
CA ARG A 21 14.37 -6.44 -13.43
C ARG A 21 13.21 -5.68 -14.05
N ILE A 22 12.66 -4.68 -13.34
CA ILE A 22 11.58 -3.83 -13.86
C ILE A 22 12.03 -3.13 -15.15
N LEU A 23 13.22 -2.53 -15.14
CA LEU A 23 13.74 -1.82 -16.33
C LEU A 23 14.06 -2.79 -17.49
N GLU A 24 14.62 -3.97 -17.21
CA GLU A 24 14.90 -5.02 -18.20
C GLU A 24 13.62 -5.59 -18.82
N ALA A 25 12.52 -5.66 -18.07
CA ALA A 25 11.19 -6.04 -18.56
C ALA A 25 10.52 -4.93 -19.39
N GLY A 26 11.15 -3.77 -19.55
CA GLY A 26 10.60 -2.64 -20.30
C GLY A 26 9.78 -1.67 -19.47
N GLY A 27 9.79 -1.82 -18.15
CA GLY A 27 9.15 -0.87 -17.23
C GLY A 27 9.91 0.45 -17.15
N THR A 28 9.24 1.47 -16.65
CA THR A 28 9.81 2.81 -16.48
C THR A 28 9.55 3.32 -15.07
N ARG A 29 10.53 4.02 -14.48
CA ARG A 29 10.32 4.67 -13.20
C ARG A 29 9.47 5.92 -13.38
N THR A 30 8.30 5.95 -12.74
CA THR A 30 7.34 7.07 -12.81
C THR A 30 7.58 8.09 -11.70
N THR A 31 8.06 7.65 -10.53
CA THR A 31 8.38 8.53 -9.41
C THR A 31 9.66 8.08 -8.71
N ALA A 32 10.49 9.06 -8.31
CA ALA A 32 11.65 8.82 -7.45
C ALA A 32 11.21 8.38 -6.03
N PRO A 33 12.11 7.79 -5.23
CA PRO A 33 11.82 7.46 -3.84
C PRO A 33 11.28 8.70 -3.09
N ARG A 34 10.11 8.54 -2.45
CA ARG A 34 9.49 9.61 -1.67
C ARG A 34 8.96 9.08 -0.34
N LEU A 35 9.08 9.89 0.69
CA LEU A 35 8.45 9.60 1.97
C LEU A 35 6.95 9.84 1.84
N MET A 36 6.19 8.87 2.30
CA MET A 36 4.74 8.95 2.46
C MET A 36 4.40 8.86 3.93
N ARG A 37 3.37 9.57 4.36
CA ARG A 37 2.87 9.51 5.74
C ARG A 37 1.36 9.29 5.75
N ARG A 38 0.88 8.63 6.78
CA ARG A 38 -0.55 8.39 6.90
C ARG A 38 -1.03 8.31 8.33
N TYR A 39 -2.29 8.65 8.53
CA TYR A 39 -3.08 8.25 9.67
C TYR A 39 -4.04 7.13 9.28
N VAL A 40 -4.20 6.16 10.17
CA VAL A 40 -5.15 5.06 10.04
C VAL A 40 -6.17 5.16 11.16
N TYR A 41 -7.45 5.04 10.82
CA TYR A 41 -8.58 5.17 11.75
C TYR A 41 -9.49 3.96 11.62
N ASP A 42 -10.09 3.54 12.72
CA ASP A 42 -11.22 2.61 12.68
C ASP A 42 -12.48 3.34 12.24
N THR A 43 -13.41 2.63 11.57
CA THR A 43 -14.75 3.19 11.29
C THR A 43 -15.60 3.26 12.54
N VAL A 44 -16.62 4.13 12.56
CA VAL A 44 -17.58 4.24 13.67
C VAL A 44 -18.98 3.94 13.17
N PRO A 45 -19.61 2.80 13.58
CA PRO A 45 -19.03 1.74 14.43
C PRO A 45 -17.89 0.99 13.75
N PRO A 46 -17.00 0.35 14.51
CA PRO A 46 -15.92 -0.46 13.95
C PRO A 46 -16.48 -1.65 13.13
N VAL A 47 -15.89 -1.86 11.95
CA VAL A 47 -16.24 -3.00 11.08
C VAL A 47 -14.96 -3.78 10.80
N PRO A 48 -14.91 -5.09 11.10
CA PRO A 48 -13.74 -5.91 10.79
C PRO A 48 -13.33 -5.80 9.32
N GLY A 49 -12.03 -5.62 9.07
CA GLY A 49 -11.48 -5.48 7.72
C GLY A 49 -11.77 -4.13 7.05
N ARG A 50 -12.36 -3.15 7.77
CA ARG A 50 -12.63 -1.82 7.22
C ARG A 50 -11.92 -0.75 8.04
N TRP A 51 -11.25 0.18 7.34
CA TRP A 51 -10.58 1.31 7.98
C TRP A 51 -10.61 2.56 7.08
N VAL A 52 -10.39 3.71 7.70
CA VAL A 52 -10.17 4.97 7.00
C VAL A 52 -8.68 5.25 6.96
N ARG A 53 -8.17 5.75 5.84
CA ARG A 53 -6.78 6.16 5.68
C ARG A 53 -6.71 7.56 5.12
N LEU A 54 -6.10 8.46 5.86
CA LEU A 54 -5.66 9.76 5.37
C LEU A 54 -4.17 9.63 5.04
N ARG A 55 -3.77 9.90 3.78
CA ARG A 55 -2.41 9.68 3.29
C ARG A 55 -1.91 10.90 2.54
N ASP A 56 -0.71 11.36 2.92
CA ASP A 56 0.09 12.28 2.13
C ASP A 56 1.13 11.45 1.36
N THR A 57 1.07 11.53 0.03
CA THR A 57 1.95 10.78 -0.87
C THR A 57 3.21 11.56 -1.25
N GLY A 58 3.38 12.78 -0.74
CA GLY A 58 4.41 13.73 -1.19
C GLY A 58 4.10 14.43 -2.51
N ALA A 59 3.05 13.96 -3.24
CA ALA A 59 2.60 14.55 -4.48
C ALA A 59 1.11 14.96 -4.42
N GLY A 60 0.39 14.48 -3.44
CA GLY A 60 -1.03 14.76 -3.20
C GLY A 60 -1.48 14.09 -1.92
N ILE A 61 -2.64 14.50 -1.44
CA ILE A 61 -3.21 14.00 -0.20
C ILE A 61 -4.53 13.32 -0.53
N THR A 62 -4.72 12.12 0.02
CA THR A 62 -5.93 11.32 -0.22
C THR A 62 -6.55 10.88 1.10
N LEU A 63 -7.88 10.81 1.09
CA LEU A 63 -8.69 10.23 2.15
C LEU A 63 -9.48 9.07 1.55
N CYS A 64 -9.32 7.87 2.10
CA CYS A 64 -10.04 6.71 1.60
C CYS A 64 -10.65 5.86 2.70
N VAL A 65 -11.64 5.05 2.32
CA VAL A 65 -12.12 3.92 3.08
C VAL A 65 -11.75 2.67 2.32
N LYS A 66 -11.00 1.77 2.98
CA LYS A 66 -10.69 0.44 2.48
C LYS A 66 -11.51 -0.61 3.20
N GLN A 67 -11.93 -1.63 2.46
CA GLN A 67 -12.63 -2.80 2.98
C GLN A 67 -12.00 -4.05 2.37
N ILE A 68 -11.47 -4.93 3.21
CA ILE A 68 -11.02 -6.26 2.80
C ILE A 68 -12.18 -7.22 2.94
N SER A 69 -12.47 -7.96 1.87
CA SER A 69 -13.46 -9.03 1.82
C SER A 69 -12.80 -10.41 1.90
N THR A 70 -11.66 -10.58 1.21
CA THR A 70 -10.83 -11.81 1.21
C THR A 70 -9.35 -11.43 1.11
N ASP A 71 -8.45 -12.40 1.29
CA ASP A 71 -7.00 -12.23 1.04
C ASP A 71 -6.61 -12.59 -0.41
N ASP A 72 -7.58 -12.62 -1.32
CA ASP A 72 -7.35 -12.84 -2.75
C ASP A 72 -6.90 -11.55 -3.45
N VAL A 73 -6.42 -11.69 -4.68
CA VAL A 73 -5.89 -10.60 -5.49
C VAL A 73 -6.91 -9.47 -5.75
N ASP A 74 -8.21 -9.77 -5.70
CA ASP A 74 -9.35 -8.86 -5.87
C ASP A 74 -10.10 -8.58 -4.55
N GLY A 75 -9.51 -8.93 -3.40
CA GLY A 75 -10.17 -8.91 -2.10
C GLY A 75 -10.36 -7.52 -1.50
N THR A 76 -9.75 -6.46 -2.08
CA THR A 76 -9.78 -5.10 -1.53
C THR A 76 -10.72 -4.20 -2.33
N HIS A 77 -11.63 -3.54 -1.62
CA HIS A 77 -12.47 -2.48 -2.16
C HIS A 77 -12.04 -1.14 -1.58
N GLU A 78 -11.86 -0.13 -2.43
CA GLU A 78 -11.47 1.22 -2.01
C GLU A 78 -12.43 2.26 -2.56
N THR A 79 -12.75 3.25 -1.72
CA THR A 79 -13.35 4.52 -2.14
C THR A 79 -12.43 5.63 -1.69
N GLU A 80 -11.80 6.32 -2.64
CA GLU A 80 -10.79 7.35 -2.37
C GLU A 80 -11.23 8.70 -2.96
N VAL A 81 -10.88 9.77 -2.26
CA VAL A 81 -11.01 11.16 -2.71
C VAL A 81 -9.71 11.91 -2.44
N THR A 82 -9.44 12.94 -3.24
CA THR A 82 -8.35 13.88 -2.96
C THR A 82 -8.83 14.96 -2.00
N VAL A 83 -7.90 15.43 -1.15
CA VAL A 83 -8.11 16.53 -0.20
C VAL A 83 -6.92 17.48 -0.26
N ASP A 84 -7.10 18.73 0.16
CA ASP A 84 -6.09 19.78 -0.03
C ASP A 84 -5.07 19.86 1.13
N SER A 85 -5.43 19.41 2.33
CA SER A 85 -4.61 19.53 3.53
C SER A 85 -4.67 18.29 4.39
N PHE A 86 -3.50 17.75 4.72
CA PHE A 86 -3.37 16.58 5.60
C PHE A 86 -3.79 16.93 7.04
N GLU A 87 -3.31 18.07 7.54
CA GLU A 87 -3.53 18.52 8.91
C GLU A 87 -4.99 18.93 9.13
N GLU A 88 -5.57 19.71 8.20
CA GLU A 88 -6.96 20.16 8.30
C GLU A 88 -7.95 19.00 8.16
N THR A 89 -7.64 18.03 7.27
CA THR A 89 -8.46 16.83 7.14
C THR A 89 -8.37 15.95 8.39
N ALA A 90 -7.19 15.79 8.98
CA ALA A 90 -7.02 15.07 10.24
C ALA A 90 -7.81 15.74 11.37
N GLU A 91 -7.79 17.08 11.47
CA GLU A 91 -8.56 17.84 12.46
C GLU A 91 -10.08 17.69 12.23
N LEU A 92 -10.52 17.74 10.97
CA LEU A 92 -11.92 17.53 10.62
C LEU A 92 -12.39 16.13 11.06
N LEU A 93 -11.59 15.08 10.78
CA LEU A 93 -11.87 13.73 11.23
C LEU A 93 -11.93 13.64 12.76
N ARG A 94 -11.01 14.29 13.47
CA ARG A 94 -11.03 14.37 14.94
C ARG A 94 -12.30 15.03 15.47
N LEU A 95 -12.75 16.13 14.86
CA LEU A 95 -13.98 16.84 15.24
C LEU A 95 -15.24 16.01 14.97
N THR A 96 -15.20 15.07 14.03
CA THR A 96 -16.30 14.10 13.80
C THR A 96 -16.22 12.86 14.70
N GLY A 97 -15.28 12.84 15.66
CA GLY A 97 -15.15 11.76 16.65
C GLY A 97 -14.23 10.61 16.23
N LEU A 98 -13.55 10.72 15.09
CA LEU A 98 -12.53 9.74 14.68
C LEU A 98 -11.18 10.08 15.32
N SER A 99 -10.57 9.09 15.99
CA SER A 99 -9.20 9.20 16.50
C SER A 99 -8.28 8.26 15.72
N PRO A 100 -7.07 8.69 15.34
CA PRO A 100 -6.16 7.82 14.63
C PRO A 100 -5.73 6.66 15.52
N ARG A 101 -5.78 5.44 14.98
CA ARG A 101 -5.22 4.24 15.59
C ARG A 101 -3.70 4.27 15.56
N GLY A 102 -3.12 4.82 14.48
CA GLY A 102 -1.68 4.95 14.33
C GLY A 102 -1.29 5.95 13.25
N TYR A 103 -0.09 6.49 13.42
CA TYR A 103 0.66 7.22 12.40
C TYR A 103 1.71 6.29 11.80
N GLN A 104 1.86 6.30 10.47
CA GLN A 104 2.78 5.42 9.78
C GLN A 104 3.49 6.14 8.64
N GLU A 105 4.76 5.82 8.46
CA GLU A 105 5.56 6.23 7.31
C GLU A 105 5.94 5.02 6.45
N ASN A 106 6.07 5.23 5.15
CA ASN A 106 6.79 4.35 4.24
C ASN A 106 7.49 5.19 3.17
N ARG A 107 8.54 4.65 2.57
CA ARG A 107 9.14 5.18 1.35
C ARG A 107 8.65 4.36 0.18
N ARG A 108 8.27 5.03 -0.90
CA ARG A 108 7.77 4.37 -2.11
C ARG A 108 8.49 4.90 -3.34
N THR A 109 8.92 3.96 -4.19
CA THR A 109 9.38 4.23 -5.55
C THR A 109 8.40 3.61 -6.51
N SER A 110 7.86 4.41 -7.44
CA SER A 110 6.83 3.94 -8.38
C SER A 110 7.41 3.69 -9.76
N TYR A 111 6.94 2.61 -10.38
CA TYR A 111 7.24 2.23 -11.76
C TYR A 111 5.94 1.89 -12.49
N ALA A 112 5.99 1.91 -13.83
CA ALA A 112 4.94 1.40 -14.70
C ALA A 112 5.52 0.34 -15.64
N LEU A 113 4.78 -0.76 -15.83
CA LEU A 113 5.05 -1.77 -16.84
C LEU A 113 3.78 -1.93 -17.69
N GLY A 114 3.74 -1.25 -18.83
CA GLY A 114 2.49 -1.09 -19.58
C GLY A 114 1.43 -0.36 -18.73
N ALA A 115 0.27 -1.00 -18.51
CA ALA A 115 -0.81 -0.48 -17.66
C ALA A 115 -0.64 -0.83 -16.17
N VAL A 116 0.30 -1.74 -15.84
CA VAL A 116 0.50 -2.22 -14.47
C VAL A 116 1.33 -1.23 -13.66
N ARG A 117 0.88 -0.92 -12.45
CA ARG A 117 1.63 -0.14 -11.46
C ARG A 117 2.49 -1.07 -10.61
N LEU A 118 3.74 -0.69 -10.42
CA LEU A 118 4.73 -1.43 -9.63
C LEU A 118 5.25 -0.50 -8.55
N GLU A 119 4.95 -0.82 -7.30
CA GLU A 119 5.28 0.02 -6.16
C GLU A 119 6.31 -0.68 -5.27
N VAL A 120 7.53 -0.18 -5.29
CA VAL A 120 8.60 -0.65 -4.40
C VAL A 120 8.46 0.08 -3.08
N ASP A 121 8.05 -0.65 -2.04
CA ASP A 121 7.79 -0.12 -0.71
C ASP A 121 8.86 -0.51 0.30
N GLU A 122 9.40 0.48 0.96
CA GLU A 122 10.22 0.33 2.15
C GLU A 122 9.40 0.77 3.37
N TRP A 123 9.34 -0.09 4.38
CA TRP A 123 8.65 0.18 5.63
C TRP A 123 9.59 0.06 6.83
N PRO A 124 9.41 0.85 7.89
CA PRO A 124 10.20 0.67 9.08
C PRO A 124 10.10 -0.75 9.65
N ARG A 125 11.22 -1.31 10.12
CA ARG A 125 11.33 -2.59 10.85
C ARG A 125 11.05 -3.88 10.05
N ILE A 126 10.71 -3.80 8.77
CA ILE A 126 10.53 -4.97 7.91
C ILE A 126 11.33 -4.81 6.61
N PRO A 127 11.70 -5.91 5.94
CA PRO A 127 12.29 -5.84 4.61
C PRO A 127 11.36 -5.18 3.59
N PRO A 128 11.92 -4.59 2.52
CA PRO A 128 11.12 -4.01 1.45
C PRO A 128 10.34 -5.07 0.68
N TYR A 129 9.25 -4.63 0.04
CA TYR A 129 8.46 -5.48 -0.84
C TYR A 129 8.06 -4.73 -2.12
N LEU A 130 7.77 -5.50 -3.17
CA LEU A 130 7.16 -5.01 -4.40
C LEU A 130 5.66 -5.28 -4.35
N GLU A 131 4.85 -4.25 -4.57
CA GLU A 131 3.41 -4.34 -4.80
C GLU A 131 3.14 -4.20 -6.29
N ILE A 132 2.42 -5.16 -6.87
CA ILE A 132 2.02 -5.20 -8.28
C ILE A 132 0.52 -4.94 -8.29
N GLU A 133 0.09 -3.86 -8.93
CA GLU A 133 -1.30 -3.42 -8.96
C GLU A 133 -1.75 -3.20 -10.41
N ALA A 134 -2.92 -3.72 -10.77
CA ALA A 134 -3.48 -3.65 -12.11
C ALA A 134 -5.00 -3.52 -12.10
N ASP A 135 -5.60 -3.42 -13.29
CA ASP A 135 -7.04 -3.34 -13.49
C ASP A 135 -7.75 -4.71 -13.46
N ASP A 136 -6.97 -5.80 -13.58
CA ASP A 136 -7.46 -7.18 -13.45
C ASP A 136 -6.36 -8.13 -12.94
N ALA A 137 -6.78 -9.32 -12.48
CA ALA A 137 -5.89 -10.32 -11.92
C ALA A 137 -4.87 -10.87 -12.93
N ALA A 138 -5.25 -11.03 -14.21
CA ALA A 138 -4.36 -11.59 -15.22
C ALA A 138 -3.13 -10.69 -15.42
N GLN A 139 -3.34 -9.37 -15.48
CA GLN A 139 -2.26 -8.40 -15.60
C GLN A 139 -1.29 -8.44 -14.40
N VAL A 140 -1.79 -8.68 -13.19
CA VAL A 140 -0.93 -8.85 -11.99
C VAL A 140 0.01 -10.04 -12.17
N TRP A 141 -0.52 -11.17 -12.62
CA TRP A 141 0.27 -12.41 -12.80
C TRP A 141 1.23 -12.30 -13.99
N GLU A 142 0.82 -11.73 -15.11
CA GLU A 142 1.66 -11.48 -16.27
C GLU A 142 2.84 -10.55 -15.94
N ALA A 143 2.60 -9.50 -15.18
CA ALA A 143 3.66 -8.62 -14.72
C ALA A 143 4.64 -9.34 -13.78
N ALA A 144 4.15 -10.16 -12.86
CA ALA A 144 5.00 -10.95 -11.98
C ALA A 144 5.87 -11.92 -12.79
N GLU A 145 5.31 -12.62 -13.78
CA GLU A 145 6.05 -13.52 -14.67
C GLU A 145 7.13 -12.76 -15.46
N ALA A 146 6.79 -11.59 -16.01
CA ALA A 146 7.74 -10.74 -16.74
C ALA A 146 8.92 -10.28 -15.86
N LEU A 147 8.70 -10.15 -14.55
CA LEU A 147 9.74 -9.84 -13.57
C LEU A 147 10.47 -11.09 -13.05
N GLY A 148 10.14 -12.29 -13.52
CA GLY A 148 10.71 -13.54 -13.06
C GLY A 148 10.35 -13.88 -11.61
N ILE A 149 9.16 -13.47 -11.17
CA ILE A 149 8.64 -13.76 -9.83
C ILE A 149 7.70 -14.97 -9.93
N GLU A 150 8.07 -16.05 -9.25
CA GLU A 150 7.24 -17.26 -9.18
C GLU A 150 5.91 -16.98 -8.45
N PRO A 151 4.77 -17.50 -8.92
CA PRO A 151 3.45 -17.27 -8.29
C PRO A 151 3.41 -17.63 -6.80
N GLY A 152 4.13 -18.67 -6.38
CA GLY A 152 4.24 -19.10 -4.98
C GLY A 152 5.00 -18.12 -4.06
N ARG A 153 5.63 -17.09 -4.64
CA ARG A 153 6.31 -16.01 -3.91
C ARG A 153 5.43 -14.78 -3.70
N LEU A 154 4.22 -14.81 -4.23
CA LEU A 154 3.26 -13.71 -4.15
C LEU A 154 2.25 -13.92 -3.05
N THR A 155 1.82 -12.81 -2.46
CA THR A 155 0.75 -12.78 -1.47
C THR A 155 -0.11 -11.53 -1.68
N SER A 156 -1.42 -11.62 -1.40
CA SER A 156 -2.35 -10.48 -1.45
C SER A 156 -2.77 -10.00 -0.05
N ILE A 157 -2.07 -10.45 0.99
CA ILE A 157 -2.33 -10.00 2.36
C ILE A 157 -2.02 -8.51 2.53
N ASN A 158 -2.76 -7.85 3.44
CA ASN A 158 -2.54 -6.43 3.74
C ASN A 158 -1.25 -6.20 4.56
N THR A 159 -0.84 -4.94 4.67
CA THR A 159 0.38 -4.55 5.38
C THR A 159 0.39 -4.99 6.85
N THR A 160 -0.74 -4.97 7.56
CA THR A 160 -0.83 -5.45 8.95
C THR A 160 -0.46 -6.94 9.04
N LYS A 161 -0.97 -7.76 8.13
CA LYS A 161 -0.62 -9.19 8.06
C LYS A 161 0.83 -9.41 7.62
N VAL A 162 1.37 -8.56 6.72
CA VAL A 162 2.79 -8.61 6.35
C VAL A 162 3.66 -8.40 7.59
N TYR A 163 3.38 -7.37 8.41
CA TYR A 163 4.11 -7.17 9.68
C TYR A 163 4.02 -8.39 10.61
N GLY A 164 2.84 -9.03 10.66
CA GLY A 164 2.62 -10.27 11.43
C GLY A 164 3.55 -11.40 11.04
N LEU A 165 3.95 -11.51 9.75
CA LEU A 165 4.93 -12.53 9.31
C LEU A 165 6.32 -12.33 9.93
N TYR A 166 6.66 -11.09 10.33
CA TYR A 166 7.90 -10.73 11.02
C TYR A 166 7.75 -10.68 12.55
N GLY A 167 6.62 -11.15 13.08
CA GLY A 167 6.34 -11.17 14.53
C GLY A 167 6.04 -9.79 15.11
N ILE A 168 5.63 -8.83 14.30
CA ILE A 168 5.35 -7.46 14.70
C ILE A 168 3.84 -7.23 14.62
N ASP A 169 3.24 -6.83 15.74
CA ASP A 169 1.85 -6.36 15.79
C ASP A 169 1.80 -4.88 15.41
N LEU A 170 1.52 -4.60 14.13
CA LEU A 170 1.46 -3.24 13.60
C LEU A 170 0.38 -2.40 14.31
N ASP A 171 -0.73 -2.99 14.69
CA ASP A 171 -1.85 -2.28 15.32
C ASP A 171 -1.53 -1.83 16.75
N SER A 172 -0.48 -2.41 17.38
CA SER A 172 0.05 -1.96 18.68
C SER A 172 0.99 -0.75 18.59
N ILE A 173 1.38 -0.34 17.38
CA ILE A 173 2.36 0.74 17.15
C ILE A 173 1.62 2.03 16.83
N ALA A 174 1.57 2.94 17.81
CA ALA A 174 0.91 4.24 17.63
C ALA A 174 1.68 5.20 16.69
N ASP A 175 3.01 5.07 16.61
CA ASP A 175 3.88 5.94 15.80
C ASP A 175 4.98 5.09 15.14
N LEU A 176 4.82 4.82 13.85
CA LEU A 176 5.75 4.03 13.03
C LEU A 176 6.50 4.95 12.06
N ARG A 177 7.76 5.23 12.37
CA ARG A 177 8.65 6.13 11.58
C ARG A 177 9.96 5.45 11.23
N PHE A 178 10.60 5.97 10.19
CA PHE A 178 12.02 5.73 9.99
C PHE A 178 12.84 6.47 11.05
N GLU A 179 13.96 5.87 11.46
CA GLU A 179 14.96 6.48 12.35
C GLU A 179 15.83 7.49 11.58
#